data_9c9227c0e96b9ad88bd490ff920ba1fc
#
_entry.id   9c9227c0e96b9ad88bd490ff920ba1fc
#
_cell.length_a   1.000
_cell.length_b   1.000
_cell.length_c   1.000
_cell.angle_alpha   90.00
_cell.angle_beta   90.00
_cell.angle_gamma   90.00
#
_symmetry.space_group_name_H-M   'P 1'
#
loop_
_entity.id
_entity.type
_entity.pdbx_description
1 polymer ?
#
loop_
_entity_poly.entity_id
_entity_poly.type
_entity_poly.pdbx_seq_one_letter_code
_entity_poly.pdbx_strand_id
1 'polypeptide(L)'
;KYRIYPNSEQEMRLKRSLLSLCNLYNMLRARKIQEHGQRGIALTKTGLRSIALEERRKDPGLRSMYSQVVQNVADRLHNAFANYLEGRGRFPKNKQPRKYLSLTYPQSGFKLQDGKLSLSRVGSVRIFLHRAMHGTIQRLTIKHEGGEWYAVFVAERQAPKKRPINRIPNERIRGVDVGLTRFTTLDNAESIEYPQFLRQSEVKIR
;
A
#
# COMPACT_ATOMS: atom_id res chain seq x y z
N LYS A 1 5.04 -3.33 7.56
CA LYS A 1 5.91 -2.25 7.10
C LYS A 1 7.25 -2.39 7.81
N TYR A 2 8.36 -2.43 7.05
CA TYR A 2 9.73 -2.57 7.53
C TYR A 2 10.60 -1.50 6.90
N ARG A 3 11.58 -0.98 7.62
CA ARG A 3 12.52 -0.02 7.07
C ARG A 3 13.53 -0.74 6.17
N ILE A 4 13.88 -0.12 5.04
CA ILE A 4 14.92 -0.58 4.14
C ILE A 4 15.97 0.52 3.95
N TYR A 5 17.19 0.10 3.65
CA TYR A 5 18.34 0.99 3.54
C TYR A 5 18.99 0.82 2.16
N PRO A 6 18.42 1.44 1.11
CA PRO A 6 19.07 1.46 -0.18
C PRO A 6 20.37 2.28 -0.12
N ASN A 7 21.39 1.87 -0.85
CA ASN A 7 22.56 2.70 -1.08
C ASN A 7 22.22 3.85 -2.06
N SER A 8 23.16 4.79 -2.26
CA SER A 8 22.93 5.99 -3.08
C SER A 8 22.51 5.66 -4.53
N GLU A 9 23.08 4.62 -5.13
CA GLU A 9 22.72 4.19 -6.48
C GLU A 9 21.30 3.58 -6.53
N GLN A 10 20.98 2.71 -5.58
CA GLN A 10 19.66 2.10 -5.45
C GLN A 10 18.58 3.15 -5.17
N GLU A 11 18.88 4.11 -4.31
CA GLU A 11 17.98 5.21 -4.00
C GLU A 11 17.70 6.07 -5.24
N MET A 12 18.74 6.40 -6.00
CA MET A 12 18.61 7.14 -7.26
C MET A 12 17.75 6.36 -8.27
N ARG A 13 17.96 5.04 -8.41
CA ARG A 13 17.16 4.16 -9.27
C ARG A 13 15.68 4.16 -8.81
N LEU A 14 15.41 4.03 -7.53
CA LEU A 14 14.06 4.05 -6.98
C LEU A 14 13.37 5.40 -7.23
N LYS A 15 14.04 6.52 -6.99
CA LYS A 15 13.50 7.88 -7.26
C LYS A 15 13.18 8.09 -8.74
N ARG A 16 14.09 7.70 -9.64
CA ARG A 16 13.85 7.75 -11.09
C ARG A 16 12.66 6.86 -11.50
N SER A 17 12.57 5.66 -10.91
CA SER A 17 11.44 4.76 -11.16
C SER A 17 10.11 5.40 -10.73
N LEU A 18 10.03 6.03 -9.57
CA LEU A 18 8.82 6.72 -9.12
C LEU A 18 8.39 7.83 -10.08
N LEU A 19 9.34 8.61 -10.60
CA LEU A 19 9.07 9.67 -11.57
C LEU A 19 8.52 9.09 -12.89
N SER A 20 9.18 8.08 -13.48
CA SER A 20 8.73 7.45 -14.73
C SER A 20 7.35 6.80 -14.56
N LEU A 21 7.08 6.16 -13.42
CA LEU A 21 5.77 5.56 -13.13
C LEU A 21 4.68 6.62 -12.93
N CYS A 22 5.02 7.77 -12.36
CA CYS A 22 4.11 8.91 -12.25
C CYS A 22 3.71 9.45 -13.63
N ASN A 23 4.68 9.63 -14.52
CA ASN A 23 4.45 10.08 -15.90
C ASN A 23 3.61 9.06 -16.66
N LEU A 24 3.92 7.77 -16.55
CA LEU A 24 3.12 6.70 -17.12
C LEU A 24 1.66 6.73 -16.62
N TYR A 25 1.45 6.91 -15.32
CA TYR A 25 0.10 7.02 -14.76
C TYR A 25 -0.69 8.17 -15.41
N ASN A 26 -0.07 9.34 -15.53
CA ASN A 26 -0.70 10.52 -16.11
C ASN A 26 -0.99 10.34 -17.60
N MET A 27 -0.09 9.72 -18.34
CA MET A 27 -0.26 9.40 -19.76
C MET A 27 -1.41 8.40 -19.96
N LEU A 28 -1.44 7.30 -19.21
CA LEU A 28 -2.52 6.31 -19.27
C LEU A 28 -3.87 6.92 -18.92
N ARG A 29 -3.89 7.82 -17.93
CA ARG A 29 -5.10 8.55 -17.55
C ARG A 29 -5.60 9.43 -18.68
N ALA A 30 -4.74 10.22 -19.28
CA ALA A 30 -5.09 11.09 -20.41
C ALA A 30 -5.65 10.27 -21.57
N ARG A 31 -4.98 9.16 -21.92
CA ARG A 31 -5.41 8.27 -22.99
C ARG A 31 -6.77 7.64 -22.70
N LYS A 32 -7.01 7.16 -21.47
CA LYS A 32 -8.31 6.60 -21.08
C LYS A 32 -9.46 7.59 -21.22
N ILE A 33 -9.23 8.85 -20.86
CA ILE A 33 -10.24 9.91 -20.97
C ILE A 33 -10.49 10.28 -22.44
N GLN A 34 -9.41 10.39 -23.22
CA GLN A 34 -9.49 10.72 -24.65
C GLN A 34 -10.23 9.64 -25.45
N GLU A 35 -9.90 8.36 -25.27
CA GLU A 35 -10.58 7.25 -25.99
C GLU A 35 -12.07 7.21 -25.66
N HIS A 36 -12.42 7.44 -24.40
CA HIS A 36 -13.83 7.50 -24.00
C HIS A 36 -14.55 8.70 -24.59
N GLY A 37 -13.95 9.90 -24.53
CA GLY A 37 -14.58 11.14 -24.98
C GLY A 37 -14.71 11.24 -26.50
N GLN A 38 -13.70 10.73 -27.25
CA GLN A 38 -13.69 10.85 -28.72
C GLN A 38 -14.33 9.64 -29.43
N ARG A 39 -14.24 8.45 -28.85
CA ARG A 39 -14.63 7.20 -29.50
C ARG A 39 -15.65 6.37 -28.74
N GLY A 40 -16.06 6.79 -27.55
CA GLY A 40 -16.93 6.01 -26.67
C GLY A 40 -16.27 4.72 -26.12
N ILE A 41 -14.94 4.55 -26.30
CA ILE A 41 -14.24 3.32 -25.94
C ILE A 41 -13.84 3.35 -24.47
N ALA A 42 -14.39 2.42 -23.68
CA ALA A 42 -13.99 2.22 -22.30
C ALA A 42 -12.75 1.31 -22.22
N LEU A 43 -11.54 1.89 -22.09
CA LEU A 43 -10.33 1.09 -21.91
C LEU A 43 -10.44 0.21 -20.68
N THR A 44 -10.34 -1.10 -20.90
CA THR A 44 -10.35 -2.13 -19.85
C THR A 44 -9.02 -2.18 -19.11
N LYS A 45 -8.98 -2.92 -18.00
CA LYS A 45 -7.74 -3.19 -17.25
C LYS A 45 -6.66 -3.80 -18.13
N THR A 46 -7.02 -4.79 -18.96
CA THR A 46 -6.11 -5.46 -19.90
C THR A 46 -5.62 -4.49 -20.97
N GLY A 47 -6.50 -3.67 -21.55
CA GLY A 47 -6.11 -2.65 -22.51
C GLY A 47 -5.11 -1.65 -21.94
N LEU A 48 -5.32 -1.17 -20.72
CA LEU A 48 -4.38 -0.26 -20.04
C LEU A 48 -3.03 -0.93 -19.77
N ARG A 49 -3.01 -2.23 -19.41
CA ARG A 49 -1.75 -3.00 -19.23
C ARG A 49 -1.00 -3.16 -20.55
N SER A 50 -1.69 -3.43 -21.66
CA SER A 50 -1.07 -3.54 -22.98
C SER A 50 -0.41 -2.22 -23.38
N ILE A 51 -1.11 -1.09 -23.21
CA ILE A 51 -0.56 0.24 -23.47
C ILE A 51 0.67 0.50 -22.58
N ALA A 52 0.61 0.18 -21.30
CA ALA A 52 1.74 0.35 -20.38
C ALA A 52 2.96 -0.46 -20.79
N LEU A 53 2.77 -1.69 -21.29
CA LEU A 53 3.86 -2.53 -21.80
C LEU A 53 4.40 -2.05 -23.14
N GLU A 54 3.57 -1.49 -23.99
CA GLU A 54 3.99 -0.84 -25.22
C GLU A 54 4.88 0.38 -24.94
N GLU A 55 4.44 1.26 -24.04
CA GLU A 55 5.24 2.41 -23.59
C GLU A 55 6.55 1.96 -22.92
N ARG A 56 6.53 0.86 -22.16
CA ARG A 56 7.75 0.28 -21.60
C ARG A 56 8.77 -0.13 -22.68
N ARG A 57 8.33 -0.52 -23.85
CA ARG A 57 9.26 -0.86 -24.96
C ARG A 57 9.92 0.37 -25.57
N LYS A 58 9.23 1.53 -25.53
CA LYS A 58 9.69 2.79 -26.12
C LYS A 58 10.57 3.60 -25.16
N ASP A 59 10.20 3.65 -23.87
CA ASP A 59 10.85 4.47 -22.85
C ASP A 59 11.96 3.68 -22.13
N PRO A 60 13.25 4.11 -22.21
CA PRO A 60 14.37 3.46 -21.53
C PRO A 60 14.21 3.42 -19.99
N GLY A 61 13.63 4.43 -19.40
CA GLY A 61 13.35 4.50 -17.96
C GLY A 61 12.38 3.41 -17.52
N LEU A 62 11.27 3.24 -18.26
CA LEU A 62 10.31 2.17 -18.02
C LEU A 62 10.87 0.79 -18.38
N ARG A 63 11.72 0.69 -19.41
CA ARG A 63 12.39 -0.56 -19.81
C ARG A 63 13.33 -1.08 -18.73
N SER A 64 13.97 -0.18 -17.99
CA SER A 64 14.89 -0.54 -16.89
C SER A 64 14.15 -1.15 -15.69
N MET A 65 12.82 -1.04 -15.61
CA MET A 65 12.03 -1.56 -14.50
C MET A 65 11.47 -2.97 -14.76
N TYR A 66 11.12 -3.65 -13.67
CA TYR A 66 10.42 -4.93 -13.77
C TYR A 66 9.02 -4.74 -14.37
N SER A 67 8.67 -5.57 -15.36
CA SER A 67 7.45 -5.39 -16.16
C SER A 67 6.16 -5.36 -15.34
N GLN A 68 6.06 -6.19 -14.29
CA GLN A 68 4.88 -6.21 -13.43
C GLN A 68 4.71 -4.93 -12.60
N VAL A 69 5.82 -4.24 -12.25
CA VAL A 69 5.75 -2.92 -11.59
C VAL A 69 5.15 -1.89 -12.54
N VAL A 70 5.53 -1.93 -13.82
CA VAL A 70 4.96 -1.05 -14.86
C VAL A 70 3.47 -1.36 -15.09
N GLN A 71 3.10 -2.64 -15.21
CA GLN A 71 1.70 -3.05 -15.37
C GLN A 71 0.84 -2.66 -14.16
N ASN A 72 1.41 -2.68 -12.95
CA ASN A 72 0.68 -2.29 -11.74
C ASN A 72 0.21 -0.82 -11.76
N VAL A 73 0.87 0.05 -12.52
CA VAL A 73 0.39 1.44 -12.72
C VAL A 73 -0.97 1.45 -13.43
N ALA A 74 -1.14 0.61 -14.44
CA ALA A 74 -2.42 0.44 -15.14
C ALA A 74 -3.51 -0.09 -14.19
N ASP A 75 -3.17 -1.06 -13.33
CA ASP A 75 -4.10 -1.58 -12.32
C ASP A 75 -4.53 -0.51 -11.33
N ARG A 76 -3.60 0.30 -10.84
CA ARG A 76 -3.87 1.41 -9.91
C ARG A 76 -4.81 2.44 -10.55
N LEU A 77 -4.58 2.77 -11.81
CA LEU A 77 -5.44 3.68 -12.56
C LEU A 77 -6.84 3.07 -12.76
N HIS A 78 -6.92 1.82 -13.21
CA HIS A 78 -8.18 1.12 -13.39
C HIS A 78 -9.01 1.12 -12.11
N ASN A 79 -8.41 0.75 -10.99
CA ASN A 79 -9.07 0.73 -9.68
C ASN A 79 -9.52 2.13 -9.24
N ALA A 80 -8.75 3.18 -9.56
CA ALA A 80 -9.16 4.56 -9.24
C ALA A 80 -10.41 4.98 -10.02
N PHE A 81 -10.53 4.59 -11.30
CA PHE A 81 -11.74 4.83 -12.08
C PHE A 81 -12.92 3.96 -11.61
N ALA A 82 -12.68 2.68 -11.27
CA ALA A 82 -13.71 1.80 -10.74
C ALA A 82 -14.31 2.38 -9.45
N ASN A 83 -13.45 2.81 -8.51
CA ASN A 83 -13.89 3.45 -7.26
C ASN A 83 -14.70 4.73 -7.51
N TYR A 84 -14.36 5.50 -8.53
CA TYR A 84 -15.15 6.69 -8.91
C TYR A 84 -16.53 6.30 -9.45
N LEU A 85 -16.60 5.34 -10.37
CA LEU A 85 -17.86 4.87 -10.96
C LEU A 85 -18.81 4.24 -9.93
N GLU A 86 -18.24 3.61 -8.90
CA GLU A 86 -18.98 3.01 -7.78
C GLU A 86 -19.30 4.01 -6.65
N GLY A 87 -19.02 5.30 -6.82
CA GLY A 87 -19.27 6.34 -5.83
C GLY A 87 -18.34 6.31 -4.60
N ARG A 88 -17.33 5.43 -4.60
CA ARG A 88 -16.37 5.26 -3.47
C ARG A 88 -15.20 6.24 -3.51
N GLY A 89 -15.11 7.07 -4.52
CA GLY A 89 -14.00 8.00 -4.67
C GLY A 89 -14.28 9.14 -5.64
N ARG A 90 -13.39 10.13 -5.64
CA ARG A 90 -13.46 11.26 -6.58
C ARG A 90 -12.88 10.88 -7.94
N PHE A 91 -13.25 11.63 -8.98
CA PHE A 91 -12.66 11.46 -10.32
C PHE A 91 -11.12 11.49 -10.25
N PRO A 92 -10.44 10.50 -10.88
CA PRO A 92 -8.99 10.41 -10.81
C PRO A 92 -8.30 11.65 -11.38
N LYS A 93 -7.42 12.26 -10.60
CA LYS A 93 -6.64 13.44 -10.99
C LYS A 93 -5.22 13.05 -11.41
N ASN A 94 -4.53 13.93 -12.15
CA ASN A 94 -3.11 13.79 -12.42
C ASN A 94 -2.31 13.68 -11.11
N LYS A 95 -1.32 12.82 -11.11
CA LYS A 95 -0.39 12.66 -10.00
C LYS A 95 0.76 13.64 -10.14
N GLN A 96 1.14 14.25 -9.02
CA GLN A 96 2.34 15.08 -8.93
C GLN A 96 3.52 14.19 -8.55
N PRO A 97 4.72 14.37 -9.14
CA PRO A 97 5.90 13.56 -8.83
C PRO A 97 6.22 13.52 -7.32
N ARG A 98 6.13 14.64 -6.64
CA ARG A 98 6.36 14.76 -5.18
C ARG A 98 5.37 13.96 -4.32
N LYS A 99 4.22 13.56 -4.87
CA LYS A 99 3.17 12.77 -4.19
C LYS A 99 3.08 11.33 -4.69
N TYR A 100 3.87 10.96 -5.71
CA TYR A 100 3.91 9.59 -6.22
C TYR A 100 5.06 8.83 -5.54
N LEU A 101 4.79 8.32 -4.35
CA LEU A 101 5.81 7.88 -3.40
C LEU A 101 5.88 6.36 -3.21
N SER A 102 5.29 5.58 -4.11
CA SER A 102 5.32 4.12 -3.99
C SER A 102 5.26 3.38 -5.31
N LEU A 103 5.95 2.25 -5.37
CA LEU A 103 5.86 1.28 -6.46
C LEU A 103 5.60 -0.11 -5.90
N THR A 104 4.94 -0.97 -6.67
CA THR A 104 4.47 -2.27 -6.17
C THR A 104 4.92 -3.41 -7.08
N TYR A 105 5.48 -4.43 -6.46
CA TYR A 105 5.71 -5.76 -7.02
C TYR A 105 4.49 -6.63 -6.66
N PRO A 106 3.58 -6.90 -7.61
CA PRO A 106 2.27 -7.49 -7.27
C PRO A 106 2.30 -8.98 -6.94
N GLN A 107 3.25 -9.73 -7.44
CA GLN A 107 3.35 -11.19 -7.25
C GLN A 107 4.79 -11.67 -7.10
N SER A 108 5.68 -11.20 -7.96
CA SER A 108 7.06 -11.67 -8.06
C SER A 108 8.02 -10.51 -8.33
N GLY A 109 9.29 -10.81 -8.58
CA GLY A 109 10.33 -9.81 -8.81
C GLY A 109 10.99 -9.32 -7.51
N PHE A 110 10.72 -9.99 -6.38
CA PHE A 110 11.39 -9.76 -5.12
C PHE A 110 11.63 -11.07 -4.37
N LYS A 111 12.66 -11.09 -3.52
CA LYS A 111 12.96 -12.20 -2.62
C LYS A 111 13.50 -11.64 -1.31
N LEU A 112 12.98 -12.16 -0.21
CA LEU A 112 13.47 -11.84 1.13
C LEU A 112 14.27 -13.02 1.65
N GLN A 113 15.55 -12.82 1.93
CA GLN A 113 16.44 -13.86 2.44
C GLN A 113 17.58 -13.21 3.25
N ASP A 114 17.92 -13.78 4.39
CA ASP A 114 19.09 -13.43 5.23
C ASP A 114 19.20 -11.92 5.51
N GLY A 115 18.08 -11.29 5.90
CA GLY A 115 18.04 -9.86 6.20
C GLY A 115 18.26 -8.94 5.00
N LYS A 116 18.18 -9.47 3.79
CA LYS A 116 18.29 -8.74 2.53
C LYS A 116 17.01 -8.89 1.70
N LEU A 117 16.58 -7.80 1.13
CA LEU A 117 15.44 -7.74 0.20
C LEU A 117 15.98 -7.55 -1.22
N SER A 118 16.01 -8.62 -2.01
CA SER A 118 16.39 -8.56 -3.41
C SER A 118 15.20 -8.07 -4.23
N LEU A 119 15.40 -7.00 -4.99
CA LEU A 119 14.39 -6.38 -5.86
C LEU A 119 14.85 -6.46 -7.30
N SER A 120 14.03 -7.03 -8.17
CA SER A 120 14.30 -7.09 -9.60
C SER A 120 14.58 -5.70 -10.17
N ARG A 121 15.69 -5.57 -10.89
CA ARG A 121 16.17 -4.31 -11.52
C ARG A 121 16.65 -3.21 -10.55
N VAL A 122 16.64 -3.44 -9.22
CA VAL A 122 17.19 -2.52 -8.22
C VAL A 122 18.42 -3.14 -7.55
N GLY A 123 18.37 -4.45 -7.29
CA GLY A 123 19.40 -5.19 -6.58
C GLY A 123 18.98 -5.55 -5.15
N SER A 124 19.95 -5.96 -4.35
CA SER A 124 19.74 -6.41 -2.97
C SER A 124 19.86 -5.24 -2.00
N VAL A 125 18.80 -4.96 -1.24
CA VAL A 125 18.69 -3.86 -0.28
C VAL A 125 18.64 -4.41 1.14
N ARG A 126 19.36 -3.80 2.05
CA ARG A 126 19.30 -4.17 3.48
C ARG A 126 17.93 -3.81 4.05
N ILE A 127 17.32 -4.73 4.81
CA ILE A 127 16.03 -4.54 5.47
C ILE A 127 16.16 -4.79 6.96
N PHE A 128 15.48 -3.99 7.78
CA PHE A 128 15.40 -4.19 9.23
C PHE A 128 14.08 -4.90 9.60
N LEU A 129 14.21 -6.17 9.94
CA LEU A 129 13.08 -7.01 10.35
C LEU A 129 12.91 -6.95 11.88
N HIS A 130 12.21 -5.93 12.37
CA HIS A 130 11.93 -5.75 13.80
C HIS A 130 10.89 -6.72 14.37
N ARG A 131 10.26 -7.53 13.54
CA ARG A 131 9.30 -8.58 13.92
C ARG A 131 9.32 -9.71 12.90
N ALA A 132 8.95 -10.90 13.34
CA ALA A 132 8.78 -12.05 12.45
C ALA A 132 7.66 -11.78 11.43
N MET A 133 7.85 -12.29 10.23
CA MET A 133 6.87 -12.25 9.16
C MET A 133 6.26 -13.64 9.02
N HIS A 134 4.93 -13.72 9.21
CA HIS A 134 4.19 -14.97 9.16
C HIS A 134 3.33 -15.02 7.91
N GLY A 135 3.23 -16.21 7.31
CA GLY A 135 2.42 -16.46 6.11
C GLY A 135 3.19 -16.29 4.80
N THR A 136 2.48 -16.50 3.69
CA THR A 136 3.04 -16.42 2.34
C THR A 136 2.92 -15.00 1.81
N ILE A 137 4.06 -14.40 1.43
CA ILE A 137 4.07 -13.03 0.90
C ILE A 137 3.43 -13.01 -0.48
N GLN A 138 2.36 -12.25 -0.64
CA GLN A 138 1.60 -12.11 -1.89
C GLN A 138 2.02 -10.87 -2.66
N ARG A 139 2.43 -9.79 -1.97
CA ARG A 139 2.73 -8.51 -2.60
C ARG A 139 3.75 -7.73 -1.78
N LEU A 140 4.57 -6.98 -2.48
CA LEU A 140 5.50 -6.03 -1.89
C LEU A 140 5.27 -4.63 -2.47
N THR A 141 5.16 -3.64 -1.61
CA THR A 141 5.18 -2.22 -2.00
C THR A 141 6.40 -1.54 -1.39
N ILE A 142 7.22 -0.92 -2.21
CA ILE A 142 8.29 -0.03 -1.77
C ILE A 142 7.70 1.37 -1.68
N LYS A 143 7.88 2.02 -0.53
CA LYS A 143 7.33 3.34 -0.22
C LYS A 143 8.42 4.27 0.29
N HIS A 144 8.43 5.50 -0.22
CA HIS A 144 9.21 6.61 0.32
C HIS A 144 8.31 7.47 1.20
N GLU A 145 8.69 7.70 2.44
CA GLU A 145 7.86 8.43 3.42
C GLU A 145 8.75 9.06 4.49
N GLY A 146 8.59 10.37 4.73
CA GLY A 146 9.38 11.10 5.72
C GLY A 146 10.90 11.08 5.46
N GLY A 147 11.33 11.08 4.21
CA GLY A 147 12.74 10.97 3.85
C GLY A 147 13.31 9.54 3.87
N GLU A 148 12.52 8.56 4.26
CA GLU A 148 12.92 7.20 4.52
C GLU A 148 12.27 6.20 3.56
N TRP A 149 12.92 5.05 3.36
CA TRP A 149 12.41 3.99 2.49
C TRP A 149 11.86 2.82 3.30
N TYR A 150 10.72 2.31 2.87
CA TYR A 150 10.01 1.22 3.53
C TYR A 150 9.58 0.14 2.54
N ALA A 151 9.65 -1.10 2.99
CA ALA A 151 9.02 -2.27 2.38
C ALA A 151 7.72 -2.60 3.13
N VAL A 152 6.61 -2.61 2.41
CA VAL A 152 5.29 -2.97 2.94
C VAL A 152 4.87 -4.28 2.29
N PHE A 153 4.85 -5.34 3.07
CA PHE A 153 4.42 -6.66 2.62
C PHE A 153 2.93 -6.88 2.89
N VAL A 154 2.27 -7.50 1.95
CA VAL A 154 0.97 -8.15 2.15
C VAL A 154 1.24 -9.65 2.16
N ALA A 155 0.91 -10.29 3.28
CA ALA A 155 1.07 -11.72 3.45
C ALA A 155 -0.29 -12.37 3.72
N GLU A 156 -0.51 -13.52 3.13
CA GLU A 156 -1.66 -14.37 3.39
C GLU A 156 -1.33 -15.31 4.55
N ARG A 157 -2.22 -15.36 5.51
CA ARG A 157 -2.11 -16.25 6.67
C ARG A 157 -3.41 -16.98 6.86
N GLN A 158 -3.34 -18.28 7.13
CA GLN A 158 -4.51 -19.01 7.59
C GLN A 158 -4.96 -18.44 8.93
N ALA A 159 -6.20 -18.00 9.00
CA ALA A 159 -6.78 -17.59 10.26
C ALA A 159 -6.90 -18.79 11.20
N PRO A 160 -6.55 -18.67 12.48
CA PRO A 160 -6.84 -19.73 13.44
C PRO A 160 -8.35 -20.00 13.44
N LYS A 161 -8.74 -21.26 13.50
CA LYS A 161 -10.15 -21.63 13.63
C LYS A 161 -10.72 -20.93 14.86
N LYS A 162 -11.68 -20.02 14.65
CA LYS A 162 -12.39 -19.39 15.77
C LYS A 162 -13.12 -20.45 16.54
N ARG A 163 -12.99 -20.46 17.85
CA ARG A 163 -13.83 -21.33 18.71
C ARG A 163 -15.27 -20.83 18.58
N PRO A 164 -16.24 -21.71 18.33
CA PRO A 164 -17.65 -21.31 18.36
C PRO A 164 -18.00 -20.69 19.73
N ILE A 165 -18.77 -19.59 19.72
CA ILE A 165 -19.14 -18.87 20.93
C ILE A 165 -19.82 -19.80 21.96
N ASN A 166 -20.65 -20.72 21.50
CA ASN A 166 -21.32 -21.73 22.35
C ASN A 166 -20.35 -22.69 23.06
N ARG A 167 -19.07 -22.71 22.72
CA ARG A 167 -18.04 -23.51 23.41
C ARG A 167 -17.15 -22.68 24.33
N ILE A 168 -17.45 -21.39 24.47
CA ILE A 168 -16.78 -20.51 25.41
C ILE A 168 -17.63 -20.47 26.68
N PRO A 169 -17.11 -20.84 27.86
CA PRO A 169 -17.84 -20.71 29.13
C PRO A 169 -18.31 -19.25 29.32
N ASN A 170 -19.53 -19.07 29.78
CA ASN A 170 -20.10 -17.73 29.99
C ASN A 170 -19.25 -16.85 30.91
N GLU A 171 -18.55 -17.45 31.86
CA GLU A 171 -17.61 -16.77 32.78
C GLU A 171 -16.41 -16.12 32.02
N ARG A 172 -16.12 -16.54 30.79
CA ARG A 172 -15.08 -15.99 29.93
C ARG A 172 -15.59 -15.02 28.87
N ILE A 173 -16.89 -14.74 28.90
CA ILE A 173 -17.54 -13.77 28.01
C ILE A 173 -17.86 -12.55 28.87
N ARG A 174 -17.47 -11.37 28.41
CA ARG A 174 -17.77 -10.09 29.05
C ARG A 174 -18.41 -9.14 28.04
N GLY A 175 -19.48 -8.51 28.45
CA GLY A 175 -20.04 -7.36 27.75
C GLY A 175 -19.20 -6.13 28.07
N VAL A 176 -18.89 -5.34 27.02
CA VAL A 176 -18.08 -4.13 27.13
C VAL A 176 -18.83 -3.01 26.44
N ASP A 177 -19.16 -1.97 27.20
CA ASP A 177 -19.69 -0.70 26.68
C ASP A 177 -18.60 0.38 26.71
N VAL A 178 -18.41 1.07 25.58
CA VAL A 178 -17.41 2.14 25.45
C VAL A 178 -18.12 3.47 25.37
N GLY A 179 -17.85 4.34 26.35
CA GLY A 179 -18.54 5.63 26.48
C GLY A 179 -17.60 6.84 26.48
N LEU A 180 -18.21 8.03 26.44
CA LEU A 180 -17.48 9.30 26.47
C LEU A 180 -17.17 9.76 27.92
N THR A 181 -18.02 9.40 28.87
CA THR A 181 -17.86 9.78 30.28
C THR A 181 -16.91 8.85 31.01
N ARG A 182 -17.08 7.56 30.80
CA ARG A 182 -16.17 6.51 31.23
C ARG A 182 -15.60 5.82 29.99
N PHE A 183 -14.33 5.49 30.02
CA PHE A 183 -13.68 4.85 28.87
C PHE A 183 -14.33 3.52 28.51
N THR A 184 -14.63 2.73 29.54
CA THR A 184 -15.26 1.43 29.39
C THR A 184 -16.05 1.06 30.64
N THR A 185 -17.22 0.46 30.44
CA THR A 185 -18.00 -0.18 31.50
C THR A 185 -18.22 -1.65 31.15
N LEU A 186 -17.95 -2.54 32.08
CA LEU A 186 -18.15 -3.97 31.91
C LEU A 186 -19.55 -4.39 32.39
N ASP A 187 -20.02 -5.57 31.96
CA ASP A 187 -21.32 -6.15 32.35
C ASP A 187 -21.48 -6.44 33.86
N ASN A 188 -20.35 -6.50 34.60
CA ASN A 188 -20.33 -6.62 36.05
C ASN A 188 -20.29 -5.26 36.78
N ALA A 189 -20.59 -4.17 36.09
CA ALA A 189 -20.58 -2.78 36.59
C ALA A 189 -19.17 -2.23 36.92
N GLU A 190 -18.10 -2.96 36.71
CA GLU A 190 -16.75 -2.41 36.75
C GLU A 190 -16.59 -1.37 35.65
N SER A 191 -15.97 -0.25 35.97
CA SER A 191 -15.69 0.80 34.98
C SER A 191 -14.24 1.23 35.01
N ILE A 192 -13.72 1.55 33.82
CA ILE A 192 -12.41 2.13 33.64
C ILE A 192 -12.60 3.60 33.28
N GLU A 193 -12.04 4.47 34.10
CA GLU A 193 -12.11 5.92 33.87
C GLU A 193 -11.29 6.33 32.64
N TYR A 194 -11.71 7.43 32.03
CA TYR A 194 -11.02 7.99 30.87
C TYR A 194 -9.66 8.55 31.30
N PRO A 195 -8.53 8.06 30.77
CA PRO A 195 -7.20 8.42 31.26
C PRO A 195 -6.79 9.87 31.00
N GLN A 196 -7.53 10.64 30.20
CA GLN A 196 -7.35 12.08 29.91
C GLN A 196 -5.91 12.51 29.63
N PHE A 197 -5.13 11.70 28.88
CA PHE A 197 -3.71 11.94 28.61
C PHE A 197 -3.43 13.33 28.01
N LEU A 198 -4.31 13.83 27.15
CA LEU A 198 -4.18 15.15 26.57
C LEU A 198 -4.24 16.25 27.65
N ARG A 199 -5.24 16.23 28.52
CA ARG A 199 -5.37 17.17 29.63
C ARG A 199 -4.18 17.14 30.59
N GLN A 200 -3.70 15.93 30.92
CA GLN A 200 -2.52 15.77 31.76
C GLN A 200 -1.25 16.33 31.10
N SER A 201 -1.14 16.25 29.78
CA SER A 201 -0.02 16.79 29.03
C SER A 201 -0.10 18.32 28.90
N GLU A 202 -1.27 18.89 28.72
CA GLU A 202 -1.48 20.35 28.67
C GLU A 202 -1.09 21.04 29.99
N VAL A 203 -1.34 20.41 31.14
CA VAL A 203 -0.93 20.93 32.45
C VAL A 203 0.58 20.93 32.64
N LYS A 204 1.31 20.01 31.98
CA LYS A 204 2.78 19.94 32.03
C LYS A 204 3.49 20.93 31.10
N ILE A 205 2.78 21.49 30.13
CA ILE A 205 3.34 22.40 29.13
C ILE A 205 3.13 23.89 29.51
N ARG A 206 2.25 24.16 30.49
CA ARG A 206 2.09 25.49 31.13
C ARG A 206 3.07 25.66 32.28
#